data_30f79b1866f79e782ffa1b83e9c1a209
#
_entry.id   30f79b1866f79e782ffa1b83e9c1a209
#
_cell.length_a   1.000
_cell.length_b   1.000
_cell.length_c   1.000
_cell.angle_alpha   90.00
_cell.angle_beta   90.00
_cell.angle_gamma   90.00
#
_symmetry.space_group_name_H-M   'P 1'
#
loop_
_entity.id
_entity.type
_entity.pdbx_description
1 polymer ?
#
loop_
_entity_poly.entity_id
_entity_poly.type
_entity_poly.pdbx_seq_one_letter_code
_entity_poly.pdbx_strand_id
1 'polypeptide(L)'
;MDALSDVLRVAHLTGGVFRHAEFFAPWCIATRVGPEHCAPGLGPVLGPASHLIPYHYIIEGEFQVRVDGEDGADLTVGPGEVVLVPRNDLHLMGSDLSLAPVLGSDIIQPPKDGGLFSVRHGGNGERTRMICGFLGFADAECNPVISTLPPLLRLNVEQGGAAEWIRSTFQYAAEEVAVGRPGSETVLAKLSELLFVEAVRRYAEALPDGQTGWLAGLREPHVARALALLHRDIARRWTVDDLSREVGLSRSALADRFIRLIGLPPMHYLANWRMQVATQKLRSTSASLAQIAEIIGYESEAAFSRAFKKAFGAAPATWRRSNG
;
A
#
# COMPACT_ATOMS: atom_id res chain seq x y z
N MET A 1 -16.94 -11.77 4.77
CA MET A 1 -15.70 -11.08 4.41
C MET A 1 -15.95 -9.59 4.53
N ASP A 2 -15.00 -8.84 5.01
CA ASP A 2 -15.10 -7.37 5.12
C ASP A 2 -14.46 -6.68 3.91
N ALA A 3 -14.88 -5.45 3.64
CA ALA A 3 -14.45 -4.71 2.45
C ALA A 3 -12.93 -4.42 2.42
N LEU A 4 -12.28 -4.26 3.59
CA LEU A 4 -10.82 -4.05 3.65
C LEU A 4 -10.07 -5.28 3.16
N SER A 5 -10.45 -6.46 3.64
CA SER A 5 -9.88 -7.73 3.19
C SER A 5 -10.04 -7.94 1.68
N ASP A 6 -11.21 -7.56 1.12
CA ASP A 6 -11.45 -7.67 -0.31
C ASP A 6 -10.56 -6.71 -1.13
N VAL A 7 -10.44 -5.45 -0.70
CA VAL A 7 -9.58 -4.45 -1.37
C VAL A 7 -8.12 -4.86 -1.31
N LEU A 8 -7.63 -5.31 -0.15
CA LEU A 8 -6.23 -5.74 0.01
C LEU A 8 -5.92 -7.00 -0.82
N ARG A 9 -6.89 -7.91 -0.98
CA ARG A 9 -6.74 -9.10 -1.82
C ARG A 9 -6.68 -8.75 -3.30
N VAL A 10 -7.50 -7.81 -3.76
CA VAL A 10 -7.53 -7.36 -5.17
C VAL A 10 -6.28 -6.54 -5.51
N ALA A 11 -5.73 -5.83 -4.53
CA ALA A 11 -4.60 -4.94 -4.69
C ALA A 11 -3.27 -5.63 -5.09
N HIS A 12 -3.17 -6.96 -4.98
CA HIS A 12 -1.94 -7.70 -5.26
C HIS A 12 -0.69 -7.00 -4.70
N LEU A 13 -0.62 -6.97 -3.38
CA LEU A 13 0.61 -6.61 -2.70
C LEU A 13 1.69 -7.64 -3.06
N THR A 14 2.80 -7.16 -3.53
CA THR A 14 4.02 -7.94 -3.67
C THR A 14 5.03 -7.38 -2.69
N GLY A 15 5.47 -8.20 -1.76
CA GLY A 15 6.49 -7.83 -0.80
C GLY A 15 7.81 -7.55 -1.48
N GLY A 16 8.53 -6.63 -0.93
CA GLY A 16 9.72 -6.07 -1.51
C GLY A 16 11.00 -6.40 -0.77
N VAL A 17 12.01 -5.70 -1.16
CA VAL A 17 13.39 -5.87 -0.75
C VAL A 17 13.60 -5.32 0.64
N PHE A 18 14.36 -6.07 1.42
CA PHE A 18 14.89 -5.63 2.69
C PHE A 18 16.33 -5.16 2.49
N ARG A 19 16.67 -4.05 3.09
CA ARG A 19 18.04 -3.51 3.14
C ARG A 19 18.37 -3.22 4.59
N HIS A 20 19.53 -3.64 5.02
CA HIS A 20 20.09 -3.20 6.29
C HIS A 20 20.77 -1.85 6.08
N ALA A 21 20.35 -0.85 6.83
CA ALA A 21 20.94 0.48 6.76
C ALA A 21 21.52 0.91 8.09
N GLU A 22 22.74 1.41 8.05
CA GLU A 22 23.45 2.02 9.17
C GLU A 22 23.84 3.45 8.79
N PHE A 23 23.37 4.39 9.58
CA PHE A 23 23.70 5.79 9.43
C PHE A 23 24.41 6.30 10.68
N PHE A 24 25.32 7.25 10.49
CA PHE A 24 26.06 7.88 11.57
C PHE A 24 25.91 9.39 11.48
N ALA A 25 25.46 10.04 12.55
CA ALA A 25 25.28 11.48 12.56
C ALA A 25 26.61 12.23 12.28
N PRO A 26 26.61 13.39 11.60
CA PRO A 26 25.46 13.98 10.93
C PRO A 26 25.19 13.34 9.55
N TRP A 27 23.92 13.20 9.17
CA TRP A 27 23.52 12.67 7.85
C TRP A 27 22.15 13.21 7.43
N CYS A 28 21.95 13.34 6.11
CA CYS A 28 20.66 13.62 5.49
C CYS A 28 20.63 12.97 4.11
N ILE A 29 19.54 12.26 3.80
CA ILE A 29 19.33 11.66 2.50
C ILE A 29 17.97 12.06 1.93
N ALA A 30 17.91 12.19 0.61
CA ALA A 30 16.68 12.31 -0.15
C ALA A 30 16.42 10.98 -0.86
N THR A 31 15.25 10.42 -0.68
CA THR A 31 14.92 9.13 -1.29
C THR A 31 13.50 9.08 -1.84
N ARG A 32 13.40 8.43 -2.98
CA ARG A 32 12.16 7.97 -3.63
C ARG A 32 12.49 6.66 -4.32
N VAL A 33 11.64 5.66 -4.15
CA VAL A 33 11.90 4.37 -4.78
C VAL A 33 11.32 4.38 -6.19
N GLY A 34 12.20 4.27 -7.21
CA GLY A 34 11.81 4.13 -8.61
C GLY A 34 12.11 2.73 -9.13
N PRO A 35 11.53 2.32 -10.28
CA PRO A 35 11.85 1.06 -10.95
C PRO A 35 13.34 0.92 -11.26
N GLU A 36 14.01 2.03 -11.55
CA GLU A 36 15.45 2.14 -11.78
C GLU A 36 16.30 1.90 -10.53
N HIS A 37 15.73 2.10 -9.34
CA HIS A 37 16.36 1.85 -8.05
C HIS A 37 16.09 0.43 -7.51
N CYS A 38 15.20 -0.29 -8.17
CA CYS A 38 15.02 -1.70 -7.96
C CYS A 38 16.22 -2.40 -8.61
N ALA A 39 17.08 -3.01 -7.80
CA ALA A 39 18.28 -3.67 -8.30
C ALA A 39 17.97 -4.60 -9.48
N PRO A 40 18.92 -4.76 -10.42
CA PRO A 40 18.80 -5.77 -11.46
C PRO A 40 18.54 -7.13 -10.82
N GLY A 41 17.38 -7.73 -11.05
CA GLY A 41 16.96 -8.99 -10.41
C GLY A 41 15.66 -8.89 -9.59
N LEU A 42 15.20 -7.68 -9.24
CA LEU A 42 13.93 -7.49 -8.52
C LEU A 42 12.71 -7.42 -9.43
N GLY A 43 12.90 -7.20 -10.73
CA GLY A 43 11.81 -7.26 -11.71
C GLY A 43 10.98 -8.53 -11.63
N PRO A 44 11.59 -9.73 -11.49
CA PRO A 44 10.85 -10.98 -11.30
C PRO A 44 10.10 -11.08 -9.95
N VAL A 45 10.58 -10.41 -8.91
CA VAL A 45 9.99 -10.46 -7.55
C VAL A 45 8.81 -9.50 -7.44
N LEU A 46 8.91 -8.32 -8.05
CA LEU A 46 7.86 -7.30 -7.99
C LEU A 46 6.79 -7.45 -9.07
N GLY A 47 7.08 -8.21 -10.12
CA GLY A 47 6.20 -8.25 -11.29
C GLY A 47 6.03 -6.84 -11.89
N PRO A 48 4.94 -6.57 -12.59
CA PRO A 48 4.62 -5.24 -13.13
C PRO A 48 4.00 -4.34 -12.05
N ALA A 49 4.72 -4.12 -10.92
CA ALA A 49 4.27 -3.18 -9.91
C ALA A 49 4.26 -1.77 -10.50
N SER A 50 3.09 -1.14 -10.55
CA SER A 50 2.93 0.23 -11.04
C SER A 50 3.22 1.26 -9.95
N HIS A 51 3.24 0.85 -8.69
CA HIS A 51 3.43 1.73 -7.54
C HIS A 51 4.23 1.03 -6.44
N LEU A 52 5.12 1.77 -5.80
CA LEU A 52 5.98 1.28 -4.73
C LEU A 52 5.68 2.06 -3.44
N ILE A 53 5.66 1.37 -2.31
CA ILE A 53 5.48 1.95 -0.98
C ILE A 53 6.74 1.72 -0.18
N PRO A 54 7.63 2.71 -0.05
CA PRO A 54 8.80 2.61 0.82
C PRO A 54 8.39 2.49 2.30
N TYR A 55 9.17 1.74 3.06
CA TYR A 55 9.06 1.69 4.52
C TYR A 55 10.43 1.61 5.19
N HIS A 56 10.49 2.12 6.42
CA HIS A 56 11.68 2.13 7.27
C HIS A 56 11.28 1.69 8.68
N TYR A 57 11.89 0.62 9.17
CA TYR A 57 11.74 0.13 10.55
C TYR A 57 13.01 0.44 11.34
N ILE A 58 12.87 1.12 12.47
CA ILE A 58 13.99 1.57 13.28
C ILE A 58 14.30 0.53 14.35
N ILE A 59 15.55 0.02 14.31
CA ILE A 59 16.07 -0.93 15.30
C ILE A 59 16.75 -0.19 16.45
N GLU A 60 17.52 0.87 16.13
CA GLU A 60 18.36 1.60 17.08
C GLU A 60 18.55 3.04 16.62
N GLY A 61 18.65 3.96 17.58
CA GLY A 61 18.77 5.39 17.30
C GLY A 61 17.47 6.02 16.84
N GLU A 62 17.52 7.26 16.41
CA GLU A 62 16.37 8.00 15.90
C GLU A 62 16.75 8.82 14.67
N PHE A 63 15.77 9.26 13.90
CA PHE A 63 15.94 10.19 12.79
C PHE A 63 14.68 11.01 12.56
N GLN A 64 14.83 12.11 11.84
CA GLN A 64 13.75 12.94 11.38
C GLN A 64 13.37 12.55 9.94
N VAL A 65 12.09 12.62 9.60
CA VAL A 65 11.58 12.39 8.25
C VAL A 65 10.55 13.46 7.88
N ARG A 66 10.60 13.91 6.62
CA ARG A 66 9.65 14.86 6.02
C ARG A 66 9.43 14.52 4.55
N VAL A 67 8.20 14.64 4.08
CA VAL A 67 7.89 14.60 2.64
C VAL A 67 8.22 15.96 2.04
N ASP A 68 8.94 15.96 0.93
CA ASP A 68 9.32 17.17 0.22
C ASP A 68 8.07 17.86 -0.37
N GLY A 69 8.00 19.18 -0.18
CA GLY A 69 6.89 20.00 -0.66
C GLY A 69 5.61 19.96 0.17
N GLU A 70 5.58 19.29 1.31
CA GLU A 70 4.47 19.38 2.27
C GLU A 70 4.81 20.32 3.44
N ASP A 71 3.87 21.23 3.79
CA ASP A 71 3.97 22.15 4.93
C ASP A 71 3.70 21.41 6.26
N GLY A 72 4.47 20.34 6.53
CA GLY A 72 4.35 19.56 7.73
C GLY A 72 5.55 19.72 8.68
N ALA A 73 5.34 19.52 9.98
CA ALA A 73 6.43 19.41 10.93
C ALA A 73 7.23 18.14 10.69
N ASP A 74 8.55 18.22 10.93
CA ASP A 74 9.44 17.06 10.87
C ASP A 74 8.96 16.00 11.86
N LEU A 75 8.83 14.77 11.38
CA LEU A 75 8.41 13.64 12.19
C LEU A 75 9.64 12.91 12.72
N THR A 76 9.82 12.89 14.04
CA THR A 76 10.86 12.07 14.66
C THR A 76 10.38 10.63 14.79
N VAL A 77 11.22 9.69 14.36
CA VAL A 77 10.96 8.24 14.36
C VAL A 77 12.07 7.54 15.12
N GLY A 78 11.69 6.75 16.12
CA GLY A 78 12.60 6.08 17.03
C GLY A 78 12.53 4.56 17.00
N PRO A 79 13.25 3.86 17.90
CA PRO A 79 13.28 2.42 17.96
C PRO A 79 11.86 1.82 18.12
N GLY A 80 11.59 0.70 17.45
CA GLY A 80 10.29 0.06 17.48
C GLY A 80 9.21 0.77 16.67
N GLU A 81 9.57 1.76 15.87
CA GLU A 81 8.63 2.44 14.96
C GLU A 81 8.89 2.10 13.50
N VAL A 82 7.82 2.06 12.74
CA VAL A 82 7.84 1.93 11.27
C VAL A 82 7.28 3.21 10.69
N VAL A 83 7.93 3.75 9.67
CA VAL A 83 7.37 4.78 8.81
C VAL A 83 7.19 4.23 7.40
N LEU A 84 6.00 4.42 6.83
CA LEU A 84 5.68 4.11 5.45
C LEU A 84 5.44 5.40 4.68
N VAL A 85 5.75 5.38 3.38
CA VAL A 85 5.47 6.49 2.44
C VAL A 85 4.50 5.99 1.37
N PRO A 86 3.18 5.94 1.67
CA PRO A 86 2.19 5.25 0.85
C PRO A 86 2.09 5.73 -0.61
N ARG A 87 2.39 7.02 -0.86
CA ARG A 87 2.34 7.62 -2.20
C ARG A 87 3.68 7.58 -2.93
N ASN A 88 4.72 7.04 -2.28
CA ASN A 88 6.09 7.07 -2.79
C ASN A 88 6.59 8.49 -3.09
N ASP A 89 6.16 9.46 -2.27
CA ASP A 89 6.62 10.84 -2.41
C ASP A 89 8.13 10.93 -2.11
N LEU A 90 8.81 11.91 -2.75
CA LEU A 90 10.18 12.23 -2.40
C LEU A 90 10.21 12.65 -0.93
N HIS A 91 11.03 12.00 -0.13
CA HIS A 91 11.14 12.30 1.29
C HIS A 91 12.59 12.41 1.74
N LEU A 92 12.79 13.31 2.70
CA LEU A 92 14.06 13.54 3.38
C LEU A 92 14.08 12.72 4.67
N MET A 93 15.20 12.08 4.94
CA MET A 93 15.47 11.41 6.22
C MET A 93 16.86 11.80 6.73
N GLY A 94 17.00 12.04 8.02
CA GLY A 94 18.30 12.43 8.54
C GLY A 94 18.34 12.59 10.05
N SER A 95 19.55 12.64 10.58
CA SER A 95 19.79 13.13 11.95
C SER A 95 19.59 14.64 12.05
N ASP A 96 19.69 15.34 10.91
CA ASP A 96 19.47 16.77 10.77
C ASP A 96 19.02 17.07 9.32
N LEU A 97 17.77 17.47 9.13
CA LEU A 97 17.19 17.75 7.83
C LEU A 97 17.59 19.12 7.25
N SER A 98 18.37 19.92 7.97
CA SER A 98 18.94 21.18 7.46
C SER A 98 20.18 20.97 6.60
N LEU A 99 20.76 19.79 6.61
CA LEU A 99 21.93 19.42 5.82
C LEU A 99 21.55 19.25 4.34
N ALA A 100 22.50 19.49 3.44
CA ALA A 100 22.33 19.17 2.03
C ALA A 100 22.15 17.64 1.87
N PRO A 101 21.02 17.16 1.30
CA PRO A 101 20.76 15.75 1.23
C PRO A 101 21.62 15.06 0.16
N VAL A 102 22.07 13.85 0.46
CA VAL A 102 22.64 12.93 -0.54
C VAL A 102 21.52 12.06 -1.10
N LEU A 103 21.57 11.72 -2.39
CA LEU A 103 20.58 10.83 -2.96
C LEU A 103 20.73 9.42 -2.39
N GLY A 104 19.62 8.84 -1.95
CA GLY A 104 19.61 7.48 -1.38
C GLY A 104 20.12 6.42 -2.36
N SER A 105 19.94 6.62 -3.69
CA SER A 105 20.48 5.76 -4.74
C SER A 105 22.00 5.68 -4.74
N ASP A 106 22.69 6.78 -4.39
CA ASP A 106 24.13 6.91 -4.55
C ASP A 106 24.91 6.20 -3.42
N ILE A 107 24.23 5.87 -2.33
CA ILE A 107 24.82 5.25 -1.14
C ILE A 107 24.50 3.76 -0.98
N ILE A 108 23.71 3.20 -1.89
CA ILE A 108 23.35 1.78 -1.87
C ILE A 108 24.54 0.95 -2.35
N GLN A 109 24.96 -0.01 -1.53
CA GLN A 109 26.04 -0.92 -1.85
C GLN A 109 25.48 -2.27 -2.31
N PRO A 110 25.92 -2.79 -3.45
CA PRO A 110 25.53 -4.12 -3.89
C PRO A 110 26.02 -5.18 -2.91
N PRO A 111 25.33 -6.32 -2.79
CA PRO A 111 25.73 -7.41 -1.92
C PRO A 111 27.09 -7.98 -2.35
N LYS A 112 27.96 -8.28 -1.40
CA LYS A 112 29.29 -8.82 -1.67
C LYS A 112 29.28 -10.32 -2.02
N ASP A 113 28.32 -11.09 -1.55
CA ASP A 113 28.27 -12.56 -1.71
C ASP A 113 26.84 -13.09 -1.95
N GLY A 114 26.07 -12.42 -2.83
CA GLY A 114 24.69 -12.83 -3.11
C GLY A 114 23.70 -12.56 -1.98
N GLY A 115 24.12 -11.78 -0.97
CA GLY A 115 23.29 -11.33 0.13
C GLY A 115 22.41 -10.13 -0.24
N LEU A 116 21.93 -9.42 0.77
CA LEU A 116 21.07 -8.26 0.57
C LEU A 116 21.87 -6.97 0.42
N PHE A 117 21.26 -5.99 -0.25
CA PHE A 117 21.83 -4.65 -0.36
C PHE A 117 21.99 -4.02 1.02
N SER A 118 23.08 -3.30 1.21
CA SER A 118 23.35 -2.56 2.45
C SER A 118 23.58 -1.09 2.18
N VAL A 119 23.32 -0.29 3.20
CA VAL A 119 23.63 1.14 3.21
C VAL A 119 24.47 1.42 4.45
N ARG A 120 25.60 2.11 4.26
CA ARG A 120 26.39 2.66 5.36
C ARG A 120 26.83 4.06 4.98
N HIS A 121 26.34 5.08 5.71
CA HIS A 121 26.56 6.46 5.35
C HIS A 121 26.55 7.38 6.58
N GLY A 122 27.20 8.55 6.46
CA GLY A 122 27.21 9.63 7.43
C GLY A 122 28.59 9.89 8.04
N GLY A 123 28.58 10.58 9.18
CA GLY A 123 29.77 10.98 9.92
C GLY A 123 30.28 9.92 10.92
N ASN A 124 30.67 10.37 12.12
CA ASN A 124 31.19 9.51 13.19
C ASN A 124 30.41 9.68 14.53
N GLY A 125 29.22 10.29 14.46
CA GLY A 125 28.37 10.53 15.62
C GLY A 125 27.46 9.35 15.96
N GLU A 126 26.31 9.64 16.56
CA GLU A 126 25.33 8.64 16.97
C GLU A 126 24.87 7.76 15.80
N ARG A 127 24.72 6.48 16.09
CA ARG A 127 24.33 5.48 15.10
C ARG A 127 22.82 5.31 15.05
N THR A 128 22.27 5.31 13.83
CA THR A 128 20.90 4.88 13.54
C THR A 128 20.93 3.60 12.71
N ARG A 129 20.29 2.53 13.20
CA ARG A 129 20.13 1.27 12.47
C ARG A 129 18.68 1.06 12.10
N MET A 130 18.46 0.71 10.85
CA MET A 130 17.10 0.46 10.35
C MET A 130 17.06 -0.63 9.27
N ILE A 131 15.89 -1.23 9.12
CA ILE A 131 15.55 -2.05 7.96
C ILE A 131 14.73 -1.18 7.02
N CYS A 132 15.19 -1.04 5.78
CA CYS A 132 14.47 -0.35 4.72
C CYS A 132 13.96 -1.36 3.70
N GLY A 133 12.81 -1.09 3.14
CA GLY A 133 12.24 -1.90 2.08
C GLY A 133 11.14 -1.16 1.33
N PHE A 134 10.49 -1.87 0.44
CA PHE A 134 9.32 -1.35 -0.25
C PHE A 134 8.36 -2.48 -0.62
N LEU A 135 7.10 -2.12 -0.76
CA LEU A 135 6.02 -2.97 -1.23
C LEU A 135 5.64 -2.54 -2.65
N GLY A 136 5.39 -3.51 -3.52
CA GLY A 136 4.83 -3.26 -4.84
C GLY A 136 3.31 -3.34 -4.82
N PHE A 137 2.68 -2.42 -5.53
CA PHE A 137 1.25 -2.40 -5.80
C PHE A 137 0.98 -2.42 -7.29
N ALA A 138 0.08 -3.28 -7.73
CA ALA A 138 -0.18 -3.41 -9.16
C ALA A 138 -1.07 -2.27 -9.73
N ASP A 139 -2.03 -1.76 -8.97
CA ASP A 139 -3.06 -0.79 -9.43
C ASP A 139 -3.36 0.26 -8.35
N ALA A 140 -2.33 0.98 -7.88
CA ALA A 140 -2.47 1.93 -6.77
C ALA A 140 -3.38 3.13 -7.10
N GLU A 141 -3.39 3.61 -8.35
CA GLU A 141 -4.17 4.79 -8.76
C GLU A 141 -5.68 4.63 -8.52
N CYS A 142 -6.18 3.41 -8.60
CA CYS A 142 -7.59 3.12 -8.35
C CYS A 142 -7.85 2.51 -6.97
N ASN A 143 -6.82 2.26 -6.15
CA ASN A 143 -6.97 1.59 -4.87
C ASN A 143 -7.47 2.55 -3.78
N PRO A 144 -8.66 2.34 -3.20
CA PRO A 144 -9.24 3.27 -2.23
C PRO A 144 -8.47 3.32 -0.90
N VAL A 145 -7.67 2.31 -0.56
CA VAL A 145 -6.82 2.33 0.63
C VAL A 145 -5.68 3.31 0.43
N ILE A 146 -4.90 3.15 -0.66
CA ILE A 146 -3.73 4.01 -0.92
C ILE A 146 -4.12 5.48 -1.03
N SER A 147 -5.23 5.79 -1.71
CA SER A 147 -5.69 7.17 -1.89
C SER A 147 -6.11 7.86 -0.59
N THR A 148 -6.38 7.10 0.47
CA THR A 148 -6.81 7.63 1.79
C THR A 148 -5.72 7.62 2.84
N LEU A 149 -4.56 7.01 2.56
CA LEU A 149 -3.43 7.05 3.48
C LEU A 149 -2.73 8.42 3.46
N PRO A 150 -2.19 8.86 4.60
CA PRO A 150 -1.41 10.10 4.68
C PRO A 150 -0.09 9.96 3.91
N PRO A 151 0.58 11.09 3.60
CA PRO A 151 1.90 11.07 2.95
C PRO A 151 2.95 10.27 3.73
N LEU A 152 2.93 10.40 5.07
CA LEU A 152 3.71 9.59 6.01
C LEU A 152 2.77 8.87 6.96
N LEU A 153 2.90 7.55 7.02
CA LEU A 153 2.17 6.72 7.98
C LEU A 153 3.16 6.16 9.00
N ARG A 154 3.13 6.70 10.23
CA ARG A 154 3.92 6.19 11.36
C ARG A 154 3.12 5.16 12.14
N LEU A 155 3.78 4.06 12.46
CA LEU A 155 3.24 2.99 13.28
C LEU A 155 4.24 2.67 14.40
N ASN A 156 3.81 2.79 15.66
CA ASN A 156 4.57 2.27 16.78
C ASN A 156 4.22 0.78 16.96
N VAL A 157 5.19 -0.10 16.72
CA VAL A 157 4.98 -1.55 16.79
C VAL A 157 5.11 -2.11 18.21
N GLU A 158 5.52 -1.30 19.17
CA GLU A 158 5.61 -1.70 20.59
C GLU A 158 4.29 -1.56 21.35
N GLN A 159 3.27 -0.99 20.72
CA GLN A 159 1.96 -0.78 21.33
C GLN A 159 0.89 -1.68 20.72
N GLY A 160 -0.09 -2.08 21.54
CA GLY A 160 -1.25 -2.88 21.13
C GLY A 160 -1.01 -4.40 21.12
N GLY A 161 -2.08 -5.16 20.90
CA GLY A 161 -2.09 -6.62 21.03
C GLY A 161 -1.22 -7.39 20.03
N ALA A 162 -0.83 -6.77 18.92
CA ALA A 162 0.07 -7.36 17.92
C ALA A 162 1.54 -6.93 18.08
N ALA A 163 1.88 -6.14 19.10
CA ALA A 163 3.21 -5.56 19.29
C ALA A 163 4.34 -6.60 19.34
N GLU A 164 4.15 -7.63 20.16
CA GLU A 164 5.14 -8.70 20.33
C GLU A 164 5.34 -9.48 19.01
N TRP A 165 4.27 -9.77 18.32
CA TRP A 165 4.31 -10.46 17.03
C TRP A 165 5.05 -9.62 15.98
N ILE A 166 4.74 -8.33 15.86
CA ILE A 166 5.37 -7.43 14.88
C ILE A 166 6.87 -7.30 15.19
N ARG A 167 7.23 -7.06 16.46
CA ARG A 167 8.63 -6.99 16.89
C ARG A 167 9.40 -8.26 16.57
N SER A 168 8.86 -9.43 16.94
CA SER A 168 9.47 -10.73 16.64
C SER A 168 9.61 -10.96 15.14
N THR A 169 8.66 -10.49 14.35
CA THR A 169 8.69 -10.57 12.89
C THR A 169 9.83 -9.73 12.30
N PHE A 170 10.04 -8.49 12.79
CA PHE A 170 11.16 -7.67 12.33
C PHE A 170 12.52 -8.21 12.80
N GLN A 171 12.60 -8.74 14.02
CA GLN A 171 13.81 -9.40 14.50
C GLN A 171 14.16 -10.61 13.63
N TYR A 172 13.17 -11.46 13.35
CA TYR A 172 13.33 -12.59 12.44
C TYR A 172 13.75 -12.12 11.03
N ALA A 173 13.11 -11.08 10.50
CA ALA A 173 13.47 -10.49 9.22
C ALA A 173 14.92 -10.00 9.20
N ALA A 174 15.39 -9.35 10.28
CA ALA A 174 16.77 -8.88 10.40
C ALA A 174 17.77 -10.05 10.41
N GLU A 175 17.45 -11.15 11.09
CA GLU A 175 18.27 -12.37 11.11
C GLU A 175 18.31 -13.05 9.74
N GLU A 176 17.16 -13.17 9.06
CA GLU A 176 17.09 -13.71 7.70
C GLU A 176 17.92 -12.89 6.71
N VAL A 177 17.86 -11.55 6.81
CA VAL A 177 18.69 -10.63 6.04
C VAL A 177 20.17 -10.89 6.27
N ALA A 178 20.58 -11.09 7.53
CA ALA A 178 21.98 -11.27 7.90
C ALA A 178 22.55 -12.61 7.45
N VAL A 179 21.73 -13.67 7.45
CA VAL A 179 22.16 -15.04 7.14
C VAL A 179 22.03 -15.39 5.65
N GLY A 180 21.06 -14.78 4.94
CA GLY A 180 20.86 -15.01 3.49
C GLY A 180 20.47 -16.45 3.14
N ARG A 181 19.58 -17.08 3.92
CA ARG A 181 19.14 -18.46 3.65
C ARG A 181 18.32 -18.56 2.35
N PRO A 182 18.37 -19.71 1.66
CA PRO A 182 17.47 -19.94 0.51
C PRO A 182 16.01 -19.72 0.89
N GLY A 183 15.28 -18.89 0.12
CA GLY A 183 13.89 -18.56 0.38
C GLY A 183 13.67 -17.35 1.30
N SER A 184 14.72 -16.74 1.86
CA SER A 184 14.62 -15.54 2.71
C SER A 184 13.85 -14.41 2.02
N GLU A 185 14.09 -14.14 0.74
CA GLU A 185 13.37 -13.10 -0.02
C GLU A 185 11.86 -13.32 -0.02
N THR A 186 11.42 -14.58 -0.21
CA THR A 186 9.98 -14.90 -0.19
C THR A 186 9.38 -14.71 1.20
N VAL A 187 10.09 -15.14 2.25
CA VAL A 187 9.65 -14.96 3.64
C VAL A 187 9.51 -13.47 3.94
N LEU A 188 10.55 -12.70 3.65
CA LEU A 188 10.59 -11.26 3.88
C LEU A 188 9.48 -10.52 3.12
N ALA A 189 9.22 -10.93 1.86
CA ALA A 189 8.12 -10.39 1.07
C ALA A 189 6.76 -10.58 1.77
N LYS A 190 6.48 -11.78 2.27
CA LYS A 190 5.22 -12.07 2.98
C LYS A 190 5.10 -11.33 4.31
N LEU A 191 6.20 -11.18 5.04
CA LEU A 191 6.22 -10.39 6.27
C LEU A 191 5.91 -8.92 6.01
N SER A 192 6.45 -8.33 4.93
CA SER A 192 6.14 -6.94 4.54
C SER A 192 4.66 -6.74 4.21
N GLU A 193 4.07 -7.69 3.47
CA GLU A 193 2.63 -7.65 3.16
C GLU A 193 1.78 -7.63 4.44
N LEU A 194 2.08 -8.51 5.40
CA LEU A 194 1.38 -8.58 6.69
C LEU A 194 1.54 -7.29 7.50
N LEU A 195 2.74 -6.70 7.51
CA LEU A 195 3.02 -5.44 8.19
C LEU A 195 2.20 -4.28 7.60
N PHE A 196 2.10 -4.22 6.27
CA PHE A 196 1.28 -3.21 5.62
C PHE A 196 -0.20 -3.35 6.00
N VAL A 197 -0.73 -4.57 5.97
CA VAL A 197 -2.12 -4.84 6.40
C VAL A 197 -2.36 -4.35 7.83
N GLU A 198 -1.44 -4.65 8.74
CA GLU A 198 -1.56 -4.23 10.14
C GLU A 198 -1.42 -2.72 10.30
N ALA A 199 -0.52 -2.08 9.54
CA ALA A 199 -0.37 -0.63 9.54
C ALA A 199 -1.66 0.08 9.09
N VAL A 200 -2.28 -0.40 8.01
CA VAL A 200 -3.57 0.12 7.52
C VAL A 200 -4.69 -0.06 8.54
N ARG A 201 -4.77 -1.24 9.19
CA ARG A 201 -5.76 -1.51 10.24
C ARG A 201 -5.63 -0.54 11.41
N ARG A 202 -4.43 -0.40 11.96
CA ARG A 202 -4.16 0.52 13.09
C ARG A 202 -4.43 1.97 12.71
N TYR A 203 -4.05 2.37 11.50
CA TYR A 203 -4.36 3.71 11.03
C TYR A 203 -5.88 3.93 10.95
N ALA A 204 -6.63 2.98 10.40
CA ALA A 204 -8.08 3.06 10.33
C ALA A 204 -8.73 3.12 11.73
N GLU A 205 -8.21 2.36 12.71
CA GLU A 205 -8.68 2.38 14.11
C GLU A 205 -8.37 3.71 14.82
N ALA A 206 -7.20 4.31 14.52
CA ALA A 206 -6.74 5.55 15.12
C ALA A 206 -7.31 6.83 14.47
N LEU A 207 -8.08 6.71 13.38
CA LEU A 207 -8.66 7.88 12.70
C LEU A 207 -9.53 8.69 13.66
N PRO A 208 -9.33 10.02 13.76
CA PRO A 208 -10.21 10.89 14.55
C PRO A 208 -11.65 10.84 14.07
N ASP A 209 -12.59 11.10 14.98
CA ASP A 209 -13.99 11.23 14.61
C ASP A 209 -14.21 12.41 13.65
N GLY A 210 -15.10 12.22 12.67
CA GLY A 210 -15.38 13.24 11.65
C GLY A 210 -14.45 13.21 10.43
N GLN A 211 -13.43 12.39 10.43
CA GLN A 211 -12.58 12.17 9.23
C GLN A 211 -13.41 11.61 8.08
N THR A 212 -12.97 11.94 6.86
CA THR A 212 -13.52 11.42 5.61
C THR A 212 -12.51 10.50 4.93
N GLY A 213 -12.94 9.81 3.89
CA GLY A 213 -12.12 8.87 3.15
C GLY A 213 -12.60 7.42 3.35
N TRP A 214 -12.14 6.55 2.51
CA TRP A 214 -12.62 5.17 2.44
C TRP A 214 -12.43 4.40 3.76
N LEU A 215 -11.29 4.57 4.43
CA LEU A 215 -11.00 3.94 5.73
C LEU A 215 -11.93 4.48 6.83
N ALA A 216 -12.25 5.78 6.81
CA ALA A 216 -13.25 6.34 7.73
C ALA A 216 -14.65 5.77 7.46
N GLY A 217 -14.99 5.51 6.20
CA GLY A 217 -16.23 4.86 5.81
C GLY A 217 -16.40 3.45 6.39
N LEU A 218 -15.30 2.72 6.64
CA LEU A 218 -15.35 1.41 7.30
C LEU A 218 -15.72 1.47 8.78
N ARG A 219 -15.59 2.63 9.42
CA ARG A 219 -15.97 2.83 10.84
C ARG A 219 -17.43 3.26 11.00
N GLU A 220 -18.07 3.76 9.96
CA GLU A 220 -19.49 4.10 9.98
C GLU A 220 -20.33 2.85 9.66
N PRO A 221 -21.18 2.36 10.59
CA PRO A 221 -21.80 1.03 10.47
C PRO A 221 -22.62 0.82 9.19
N HIS A 222 -23.37 1.83 8.74
CA HIS A 222 -24.23 1.71 7.55
C HIS A 222 -23.41 1.74 6.26
N VAL A 223 -22.37 2.60 6.19
CA VAL A 223 -21.45 2.68 5.02
C VAL A 223 -20.59 1.43 4.95
N ALA A 224 -20.06 0.96 6.09
CA ALA A 224 -19.30 -0.28 6.17
C ALA A 224 -20.12 -1.48 5.68
N ARG A 225 -21.39 -1.57 6.12
CA ARG A 225 -22.31 -2.60 5.65
C ARG A 225 -22.62 -2.48 4.16
N ALA A 226 -22.81 -1.25 3.66
CA ALA A 226 -23.03 -1.02 2.23
C ALA A 226 -21.81 -1.46 1.40
N LEU A 227 -20.60 -1.09 1.80
CA LEU A 227 -19.36 -1.52 1.16
C LEU A 227 -19.24 -3.05 1.15
N ALA A 228 -19.47 -3.71 2.29
CA ALA A 228 -19.42 -5.16 2.39
C ALA A 228 -20.42 -5.87 1.46
N LEU A 229 -21.64 -5.32 1.32
CA LEU A 229 -22.66 -5.84 0.40
C LEU A 229 -22.25 -5.68 -1.07
N LEU A 230 -21.76 -4.50 -1.45
CA LEU A 230 -21.29 -4.20 -2.81
C LEU A 230 -20.09 -5.08 -3.21
N HIS A 231 -19.20 -5.35 -2.26
CA HIS A 231 -18.04 -6.22 -2.49
C HIS A 231 -18.43 -7.69 -2.60
N ARG A 232 -19.26 -8.18 -1.67
CA ARG A 232 -19.70 -9.58 -1.63
C ARG A 232 -20.48 -9.98 -2.87
N ASP A 233 -21.43 -9.13 -3.28
CA ASP A 233 -22.37 -9.42 -4.35
C ASP A 233 -22.11 -8.51 -5.57
N ILE A 234 -20.86 -8.47 -6.02
CA ILE A 234 -20.37 -7.57 -7.09
C ILE A 234 -21.15 -7.70 -8.40
N ALA A 235 -21.61 -8.91 -8.75
CA ALA A 235 -22.36 -9.18 -9.97
C ALA A 235 -23.82 -8.74 -9.88
N ARG A 236 -24.35 -8.53 -8.66
CA ARG A 236 -25.76 -8.14 -8.47
C ARG A 236 -26.02 -6.76 -9.08
N ARG A 237 -27.19 -6.61 -9.72
CA ARG A 237 -27.67 -5.32 -10.23
C ARG A 237 -28.22 -4.47 -9.09
N TRP A 238 -27.32 -3.93 -8.29
CA TRP A 238 -27.67 -3.06 -7.18
C TRP A 238 -28.29 -1.76 -7.66
N THR A 239 -29.38 -1.34 -6.97
CA THR A 239 -29.88 0.02 -7.00
C THR A 239 -29.59 0.70 -5.65
N VAL A 240 -29.64 2.03 -5.61
CA VAL A 240 -29.51 2.76 -4.31
C VAL A 240 -30.66 2.38 -3.38
N ASP A 241 -31.86 2.13 -3.92
CA ASP A 241 -33.03 1.71 -3.15
C ASP A 241 -32.84 0.32 -2.53
N ASP A 242 -32.26 -0.65 -3.26
CA ASP A 242 -31.94 -1.96 -2.72
C ASP A 242 -30.90 -1.86 -1.60
N LEU A 243 -29.84 -1.11 -1.85
CA LEU A 243 -28.77 -0.96 -0.88
C LEU A 243 -29.24 -0.24 0.38
N SER A 244 -30.09 0.80 0.24
CA SER A 244 -30.64 1.56 1.38
C SER A 244 -31.52 0.69 2.27
N ARG A 245 -32.37 -0.16 1.67
CA ARG A 245 -33.17 -1.15 2.42
C ARG A 245 -32.30 -2.15 3.20
N GLU A 246 -31.26 -2.68 2.57
CA GLU A 246 -30.33 -3.64 3.20
C GLU A 246 -29.57 -3.06 4.39
N VAL A 247 -29.25 -1.75 4.37
CA VAL A 247 -28.52 -1.10 5.45
C VAL A 247 -29.42 -0.39 6.46
N GLY A 248 -30.74 -0.35 6.24
CA GLY A 248 -31.70 0.23 7.17
C GLY A 248 -31.73 1.78 7.15
N LEU A 249 -31.47 2.40 6.00
CA LEU A 249 -31.53 3.85 5.80
C LEU A 249 -32.52 4.23 4.71
N SER A 250 -32.92 5.51 4.69
CA SER A 250 -33.57 6.07 3.49
C SER A 250 -32.53 6.23 2.37
N ARG A 251 -33.02 6.28 1.14
CA ARG A 251 -32.16 6.46 -0.07
C ARG A 251 -31.30 7.73 0.02
N SER A 252 -31.88 8.86 0.44
CA SER A 252 -31.15 10.13 0.60
C SER A 252 -30.12 10.03 1.72
N ALA A 253 -30.50 9.50 2.89
CA ALA A 253 -29.58 9.37 4.02
C ALA A 253 -28.37 8.48 3.70
N LEU A 254 -28.56 7.37 2.96
CA LEU A 254 -27.46 6.54 2.51
C LEU A 254 -26.57 7.29 1.51
N ALA A 255 -27.17 7.93 0.50
CA ALA A 255 -26.43 8.65 -0.53
C ALA A 255 -25.56 9.75 0.07
N ASP A 256 -26.14 10.58 0.96
CA ASP A 256 -25.43 11.68 1.60
C ASP A 256 -24.27 11.21 2.48
N ARG A 257 -24.50 10.17 3.31
CA ARG A 257 -23.43 9.58 4.16
C ARG A 257 -22.33 8.97 3.32
N PHE A 258 -22.70 8.20 2.30
CA PHE A 258 -21.75 7.52 1.44
C PHE A 258 -20.91 8.52 0.65
N ILE A 259 -21.50 9.55 0.04
CA ILE A 259 -20.77 10.60 -0.67
C ILE A 259 -19.87 11.36 0.28
N ARG A 260 -20.36 11.75 1.45
CA ARG A 260 -19.57 12.49 2.45
C ARG A 260 -18.31 11.71 2.88
N LEU A 261 -18.42 10.41 3.10
CA LEU A 261 -17.30 9.57 3.58
C LEU A 261 -16.43 9.06 2.44
N ILE A 262 -17.04 8.57 1.37
CA ILE A 262 -16.31 7.88 0.28
C ILE A 262 -15.93 8.84 -0.85
N GLY A 263 -16.58 10.01 -0.93
CA GLY A 263 -16.38 10.99 -2.01
C GLY A 263 -17.13 10.66 -3.31
N LEU A 264 -17.81 9.53 -3.40
CA LEU A 264 -18.49 9.04 -4.61
C LEU A 264 -19.88 8.50 -4.27
N PRO A 265 -20.87 8.60 -5.19
CA PRO A 265 -22.15 7.91 -5.04
C PRO A 265 -21.95 6.36 -5.03
N PRO A 266 -22.80 5.60 -4.29
CA PRO A 266 -22.65 4.14 -4.13
C PRO A 266 -22.52 3.37 -5.44
N MET A 267 -23.32 3.70 -6.45
CA MET A 267 -23.30 2.97 -7.74
C MET A 267 -22.07 3.35 -8.58
N HIS A 268 -21.53 4.55 -8.42
CA HIS A 268 -20.26 4.93 -9.05
C HIS A 268 -19.10 4.18 -8.40
N TYR A 269 -19.11 4.09 -7.05
CA TYR A 269 -18.15 3.26 -6.33
C TYR A 269 -18.18 1.80 -6.81
N LEU A 270 -19.37 1.19 -6.93
CA LEU A 270 -19.50 -0.17 -7.43
C LEU A 270 -18.93 -0.31 -8.85
N ALA A 271 -19.18 0.66 -9.73
CA ALA A 271 -18.62 0.62 -11.08
C ALA A 271 -17.09 0.63 -11.07
N ASN A 272 -16.47 1.48 -10.23
CA ASN A 272 -15.02 1.51 -10.06
C ASN A 272 -14.50 0.20 -9.47
N TRP A 273 -15.16 -0.34 -8.45
CA TRP A 273 -14.79 -1.63 -7.84
C TRP A 273 -14.84 -2.78 -8.84
N ARG A 274 -15.87 -2.84 -9.68
CA ARG A 274 -15.97 -3.80 -10.79
C ARG A 274 -14.79 -3.73 -11.74
N MET A 275 -14.31 -2.52 -12.04
CA MET A 275 -13.15 -2.33 -12.90
C MET A 275 -11.85 -2.81 -12.25
N GLN A 276 -11.67 -2.62 -10.94
CA GLN A 276 -10.52 -3.16 -10.21
C GLN A 276 -10.52 -4.69 -10.17
N VAL A 277 -11.65 -5.30 -9.90
CA VAL A 277 -11.76 -6.76 -9.96
C VAL A 277 -11.52 -7.27 -11.38
N ALA A 278 -11.93 -6.52 -12.41
CA ALA A 278 -11.65 -6.87 -13.81
C ALA A 278 -10.14 -6.85 -14.11
N THR A 279 -9.39 -5.83 -13.68
CA THR A 279 -7.93 -5.79 -13.89
C THR A 279 -7.24 -6.96 -13.22
N GLN A 280 -7.62 -7.29 -11.99
CA GLN A 280 -7.13 -8.47 -11.31
C GLN A 280 -7.39 -9.75 -12.12
N LYS A 281 -8.63 -9.96 -12.58
CA LYS A 281 -8.98 -11.16 -13.37
C LYS A 281 -8.24 -11.22 -14.69
N LEU A 282 -8.05 -10.09 -15.36
CA LEU A 282 -7.28 -9.99 -16.60
C LEU A 282 -5.81 -10.40 -16.42
N ARG A 283 -5.21 -10.10 -15.28
CA ARG A 283 -3.81 -10.47 -14.96
C ARG A 283 -3.68 -11.93 -14.49
N SER A 284 -4.54 -12.32 -13.56
CA SER A 284 -4.34 -13.56 -12.78
C SER A 284 -5.03 -14.79 -13.39
N THR A 285 -5.80 -14.65 -14.48
CA THR A 285 -6.54 -15.76 -15.06
C THR A 285 -6.55 -15.72 -16.58
N SER A 286 -6.76 -16.90 -17.19
CA SER A 286 -7.02 -17.06 -18.63
C SER A 286 -8.50 -16.91 -19.01
N ALA A 287 -9.36 -16.45 -18.09
CA ALA A 287 -10.79 -16.29 -18.34
C ALA A 287 -11.06 -15.39 -19.56
N SER A 288 -12.06 -15.74 -20.37
CA SER A 288 -12.48 -14.93 -21.50
C SER A 288 -13.07 -13.60 -21.06
N LEU A 289 -13.12 -12.60 -21.94
CA LEU A 289 -13.71 -11.30 -21.62
C LEU A 289 -15.20 -11.43 -21.27
N ALA A 290 -15.90 -12.36 -21.92
CA ALA A 290 -17.30 -12.67 -21.62
C ALA A 290 -17.46 -13.22 -20.19
N GLN A 291 -16.60 -14.16 -19.77
CA GLN A 291 -16.62 -14.71 -18.42
C GLN A 291 -16.29 -13.63 -17.37
N ILE A 292 -15.31 -12.76 -17.64
CA ILE A 292 -15.00 -11.65 -16.73
C ILE A 292 -16.18 -10.68 -16.63
N ALA A 293 -16.81 -10.33 -17.75
CA ALA A 293 -18.00 -9.48 -17.75
C ALA A 293 -19.12 -10.04 -16.86
N GLU A 294 -19.39 -11.34 -16.96
CA GLU A 294 -20.38 -12.05 -16.13
C GLU A 294 -20.00 -11.99 -14.65
N ILE A 295 -18.74 -12.33 -14.28
CA ILE A 295 -18.24 -12.34 -12.90
C ILE A 295 -18.43 -10.98 -12.24
N ILE A 296 -18.19 -9.88 -12.96
CA ILE A 296 -18.30 -8.52 -12.42
C ILE A 296 -19.68 -7.87 -12.65
N GLY A 297 -20.65 -8.60 -13.20
CA GLY A 297 -22.04 -8.19 -13.31
C GLY A 297 -22.35 -7.23 -14.47
N TYR A 298 -21.64 -7.37 -15.60
CA TYR A 298 -21.99 -6.71 -16.86
C TYR A 298 -22.86 -7.63 -17.73
N GLU A 299 -23.84 -7.06 -18.41
CA GLU A 299 -24.80 -7.80 -19.25
C GLU A 299 -24.17 -8.42 -20.50
N SER A 300 -23.04 -7.88 -20.95
CA SER A 300 -22.34 -8.35 -22.13
C SER A 300 -20.87 -7.95 -22.13
N GLU A 301 -20.05 -8.70 -22.85
CA GLU A 301 -18.66 -8.36 -23.12
C GLU A 301 -18.50 -6.97 -23.74
N ALA A 302 -19.43 -6.56 -24.62
CA ALA A 302 -19.39 -5.26 -25.26
C ALA A 302 -19.63 -4.11 -24.26
N ALA A 303 -20.58 -4.29 -23.31
CA ALA A 303 -20.83 -3.31 -22.25
C ALA A 303 -19.64 -3.20 -21.32
N PHE A 304 -19.05 -4.32 -20.91
CA PHE A 304 -17.82 -4.37 -20.11
C PHE A 304 -16.66 -3.67 -20.85
N SER A 305 -16.40 -4.02 -22.10
CA SER A 305 -15.28 -3.45 -22.87
C SER A 305 -15.37 -1.93 -23.02
N ARG A 306 -16.59 -1.37 -23.21
CA ARG A 306 -16.80 0.09 -23.24
C ARG A 306 -16.49 0.72 -21.88
N ALA A 307 -17.00 0.13 -20.79
CA ALA A 307 -16.78 0.63 -19.44
C ALA A 307 -15.28 0.59 -19.07
N PHE A 308 -14.61 -0.51 -19.39
CA PHE A 308 -13.18 -0.71 -19.14
C PHE A 308 -12.32 0.29 -19.93
N LYS A 309 -12.61 0.47 -21.23
CA LYS A 309 -11.91 1.46 -22.06
C LYS A 309 -12.09 2.88 -21.53
N LYS A 310 -13.30 3.21 -21.01
CA LYS A 310 -13.56 4.51 -20.39
C LYS A 310 -12.73 4.71 -19.11
N ALA A 311 -12.56 3.65 -18.30
CA ALA A 311 -11.83 3.72 -17.02
C ALA A 311 -10.30 3.74 -17.22
N PHE A 312 -9.78 2.95 -18.15
CA PHE A 312 -8.32 2.72 -18.31
C PHE A 312 -7.73 3.20 -19.65
N GLY A 313 -8.50 3.83 -20.50
CA GLY A 313 -8.05 4.32 -21.80
C GLY A 313 -7.82 3.25 -22.88
N ALA A 314 -7.70 1.98 -22.51
CA ALA A 314 -7.40 0.86 -23.39
C ALA A 314 -8.49 -0.23 -23.34
N ALA A 315 -8.67 -0.97 -24.42
CA ALA A 315 -9.58 -2.13 -24.45
C ALA A 315 -9.03 -3.26 -23.56
N PRO A 316 -9.90 -4.09 -22.89
CA PRO A 316 -9.47 -5.14 -21.96
C PRO A 316 -8.47 -6.12 -22.58
N ALA A 317 -8.65 -6.53 -23.84
CA ALA A 317 -7.74 -7.44 -24.52
C ALA A 317 -6.35 -6.82 -24.76
N THR A 318 -6.29 -5.54 -25.09
CA THR A 318 -5.02 -4.80 -25.24
C THR A 318 -4.34 -4.64 -23.89
N TRP A 319 -5.11 -4.23 -22.89
CA TRP A 319 -4.62 -4.06 -21.52
C TRP A 319 -4.04 -5.38 -20.95
N ARG A 320 -4.69 -6.51 -21.17
CA ARG A 320 -4.20 -7.84 -20.76
C ARG A 320 -2.83 -8.15 -21.38
N ARG A 321 -2.61 -7.85 -22.68
CA ARG A 321 -1.31 -8.10 -23.33
C ARG A 321 -0.18 -7.23 -22.82
N SER A 322 -0.49 -6.03 -22.34
CA SER A 322 0.51 -5.08 -21.84
C SER A 322 0.81 -5.24 -20.36
N ASN A 323 -0.05 -5.94 -19.59
CA ASN A 323 0.02 -6.01 -18.14
C ASN A 323 -0.16 -7.43 -17.57
N GLY A 324 -0.26 -8.44 -18.42
CA GLY A 324 -0.40 -9.85 -18.04
C GLY A 324 0.83 -10.67 -18.32
#